data_f7a75eb5c6d6bac95f760be2184151a9
#
_entry.id   f7a75eb5c6d6bac95f760be2184151a9
#
_cell.length_a   1.000
_cell.length_b   1.000
_cell.length_c   1.000
_cell.angle_alpha   90.00
_cell.angle_beta   90.00
_cell.angle_gamma   90.00
#
_symmetry.space_group_name_H-M   'P 1'
#
loop_
_entity.id
_entity.type
_entity.pdbx_description
1 polymer ?
#
loop_
_entity_poly.entity_id
_entity_poly.type
_entity_poly.pdbx_seq_one_letter_code
_entity_poly.pdbx_strand_id
1 'polypeptide(L)'
;VDPTRGAAAVAEARRLVATGAVRGLKLHPPLQQFFANDRLAYPLYEVFAEAKLPVLFHTGHSGIGTGMPGGGGIRLKYGNPMLIDDVAVDFPDMPIIMAHPSFPWQDEAISVCLHKPQVYIDLSGWSPKYFSPTLVQYANTKLKHKVLFGSDYPWITPDRWLADFAT
;
A
#
# COMPACT_ATOMS: atom_id res chain seq x y z
N VAL A 1 2.78 5.89 -12.68
CA VAL A 1 3.62 7.07 -12.45
C VAL A 1 4.76 6.68 -11.51
N ASP A 2 5.96 7.20 -11.74
CA ASP A 2 7.15 6.87 -10.94
C ASP A 2 7.70 8.16 -10.31
N PRO A 3 7.71 8.26 -8.96
CA PRO A 3 8.17 9.47 -8.26
C PRO A 3 9.62 9.82 -8.55
N THR A 4 10.47 8.85 -8.89
CA THR A 4 11.90 9.10 -9.22
C THR A 4 12.08 9.93 -10.50
N ARG A 5 11.02 10.11 -11.31
CA ARG A 5 11.03 10.97 -12.49
C ARG A 5 10.73 12.45 -12.18
N GLY A 6 10.56 12.81 -10.91
CA GLY A 6 10.41 14.20 -10.46
C GLY A 6 9.26 14.94 -11.17
N ALA A 7 9.55 16.15 -11.67
CA ALA A 7 8.54 17.02 -12.29
C ALA A 7 7.74 16.37 -13.43
N ALA A 8 8.34 15.47 -14.21
CA ALA A 8 7.65 14.75 -15.26
C ALA A 8 6.56 13.80 -14.72
N ALA A 9 6.81 13.15 -13.58
CA ALA A 9 5.82 12.32 -12.91
C ALA A 9 4.64 13.16 -12.39
N VAL A 10 4.93 14.32 -11.80
CA VAL A 10 3.91 15.25 -11.28
C VAL A 10 3.03 15.78 -12.42
N ALA A 11 3.63 16.20 -13.52
CA ALA A 11 2.89 16.69 -14.70
C ALA A 11 1.95 15.60 -15.26
N GLU A 12 2.46 14.38 -15.40
CA GLU A 12 1.65 13.25 -15.87
C GLU A 12 0.52 12.89 -14.87
N ALA A 13 0.79 12.90 -13.58
CA ALA A 13 -0.22 12.68 -12.56
C ALA A 13 -1.35 13.74 -12.64
N ARG A 14 -1.01 15.02 -12.75
CA ARG A 14 -1.99 16.10 -12.92
C ARG A 14 -2.83 15.92 -14.18
N ARG A 15 -2.19 15.56 -15.30
CA ARG A 15 -2.87 15.27 -16.56
C ARG A 15 -3.86 14.12 -16.40
N LEU A 16 -3.45 13.02 -15.77
CA LEU A 16 -4.30 11.84 -15.56
C LEU A 16 -5.45 12.12 -14.60
N VAL A 17 -5.21 12.80 -13.49
CA VAL A 17 -6.24 13.19 -12.52
C VAL A 17 -7.29 14.09 -13.18
N ALA A 18 -6.87 15.05 -14.04
CA ALA A 18 -7.77 15.94 -14.75
C ALA A 18 -8.73 15.22 -15.71
N THR A 19 -8.43 13.98 -16.14
CA THR A 19 -9.35 13.18 -16.96
C THR A 19 -10.59 12.71 -16.20
N GLY A 20 -10.56 12.70 -14.87
CA GLY A 20 -11.62 12.13 -14.01
C GLY A 20 -11.70 10.59 -14.04
N ALA A 21 -10.85 9.91 -14.84
CA ALA A 21 -10.85 8.46 -14.95
C ALA A 21 -10.01 7.77 -13.86
N VAL A 22 -9.04 8.49 -13.28
CA VAL A 22 -8.15 7.96 -12.22
C VAL A 22 -8.86 7.98 -10.88
N ARG A 23 -8.76 6.89 -10.12
CA ARG A 23 -9.38 6.72 -8.80
C ARG A 23 -8.39 6.74 -7.64
N GLY A 24 -7.10 6.79 -7.92
CA GLY A 24 -6.03 6.81 -6.93
C GLY A 24 -4.67 6.57 -7.57
N LEU A 25 -3.64 6.56 -6.74
CA LEU A 25 -2.26 6.27 -7.13
C LEU A 25 -1.83 4.94 -6.51
N LYS A 26 -1.31 4.02 -7.31
CA LYS A 26 -0.58 2.84 -6.79
C LYS A 26 0.92 3.04 -6.94
N LEU A 27 1.63 2.82 -5.85
CA LEU A 27 3.10 2.81 -5.80
C LEU A 27 3.62 1.47 -5.29
N HIS A 28 4.79 1.09 -5.78
CA HIS A 28 5.49 -0.13 -5.35
C HIS A 28 6.93 0.24 -4.92
N PRO A 29 7.11 0.79 -3.70
CA PRO A 29 8.40 1.29 -3.26
C PRO A 29 9.56 0.31 -3.38
N PRO A 30 9.42 -1.01 -3.06
CA PRO A 30 10.51 -1.97 -3.27
C PRO A 30 10.97 -2.11 -4.73
N LEU A 31 10.05 -1.99 -5.70
CA LEU A 31 10.36 -2.05 -7.13
C LEU A 31 10.91 -0.72 -7.65
N GLN A 32 10.33 0.39 -7.22
CA GLN A 32 10.69 1.75 -7.63
C GLN A 32 11.91 2.32 -6.86
N GLN A 33 12.36 1.61 -5.82
CA GLN A 33 13.58 1.89 -5.04
C GLN A 33 13.59 3.26 -4.35
N PHE A 34 12.49 3.63 -3.70
CA PHE A 34 12.39 4.83 -2.86
C PHE A 34 11.69 4.49 -1.54
N PHE A 35 11.94 5.27 -0.50
CA PHE A 35 11.16 5.19 0.74
C PHE A 35 9.87 6.00 0.61
N ALA A 36 8.77 5.48 1.15
CA ALA A 36 7.47 6.17 1.06
C ALA A 36 7.51 7.60 1.62
N ASN A 37 8.35 7.85 2.63
CA ASN A 37 8.57 9.17 3.24
C ASN A 37 9.70 9.99 2.59
N ASP A 38 10.25 9.55 1.45
CA ASP A 38 11.23 10.36 0.71
C ASP A 38 10.58 11.64 0.16
N ARG A 39 11.17 12.78 0.44
CA ARG A 39 10.66 14.08 -0.01
C ARG A 39 10.53 14.22 -1.52
N LEU A 40 11.28 13.43 -2.29
CA LEU A 40 11.17 13.38 -3.75
C LEU A 40 9.77 12.93 -4.23
N ALA A 41 9.04 12.14 -3.42
CA ALA A 41 7.72 11.63 -3.77
C ALA A 41 6.57 12.57 -3.35
N TYR A 42 6.81 13.49 -2.42
CA TYR A 42 5.78 14.37 -1.85
C TYR A 42 5.06 15.23 -2.89
N PRO A 43 5.73 15.84 -3.88
CA PRO A 43 5.02 16.60 -4.92
C PRO A 43 4.02 15.75 -5.73
N LEU A 44 4.24 14.43 -5.78
CA LEU A 44 3.28 13.51 -6.38
C LEU A 44 2.08 13.26 -5.44
N TYR A 45 2.32 13.10 -4.13
CA TYR A 45 1.25 12.93 -3.13
C TYR A 45 0.35 14.17 -3.05
N GLU A 46 0.92 15.37 -3.15
CA GLU A 46 0.18 16.63 -3.19
C GLU A 46 -0.91 16.62 -4.28
N VAL A 47 -0.60 16.11 -5.48
CA VAL A 47 -1.57 16.02 -6.59
C VAL A 47 -2.79 15.17 -6.20
N PHE A 48 -2.58 14.06 -5.51
CA PHE A 48 -3.68 13.17 -5.10
C PHE A 48 -4.40 13.67 -3.86
N ALA A 49 -3.70 14.29 -2.92
CA ALA A 49 -4.29 14.95 -1.76
C ALA A 49 -5.21 16.11 -2.18
N GLU A 50 -4.76 17.00 -3.07
CA GLU A 50 -5.55 18.08 -3.67
C GLU A 50 -6.83 17.55 -4.34
N ALA A 51 -6.71 16.42 -5.04
CA ALA A 51 -7.82 15.77 -5.73
C ALA A 51 -8.71 14.92 -4.81
N LYS A 52 -8.37 14.79 -3.52
CA LYS A 52 -9.03 13.91 -2.53
C LYS A 52 -9.06 12.44 -2.98
N LEU A 53 -8.01 12.00 -3.66
CA LEU A 53 -7.85 10.64 -4.14
C LEU A 53 -6.86 9.86 -3.26
N PRO A 54 -7.10 8.54 -3.05
CA PRO A 54 -6.22 7.72 -2.22
C PRO A 54 -4.88 7.44 -2.88
N VAL A 55 -3.87 7.23 -2.02
CA VAL A 55 -2.58 6.65 -2.43
C VAL A 55 -2.44 5.26 -1.81
N LEU A 56 -2.24 4.26 -2.66
CA LEU A 56 -2.04 2.87 -2.30
C LEU A 56 -0.55 2.53 -2.38
N PHE A 57 0.05 2.13 -1.29
CA PHE A 57 1.45 1.68 -1.22
C PHE A 57 1.53 0.18 -1.10
N HIS A 58 2.36 -0.47 -1.91
CA HIS A 58 2.80 -1.82 -1.61
C HIS A 58 3.61 -1.79 -0.30
N THR A 59 3.23 -2.61 0.68
CA THR A 59 3.93 -2.74 1.96
C THR A 59 4.26 -4.21 2.26
N GLY A 60 5.35 -4.42 2.99
CA GLY A 60 5.82 -5.75 3.35
C GLY A 60 6.62 -6.44 2.24
N HIS A 61 6.56 -7.77 2.27
CA HIS A 61 7.22 -8.66 1.33
C HIS A 61 6.69 -8.48 -0.09
N SER A 62 7.60 -8.49 -1.08
CA SER A 62 7.25 -8.50 -2.48
C SER A 62 7.44 -9.88 -3.09
N GLY A 63 6.41 -10.39 -3.77
CA GLY A 63 6.52 -11.60 -4.58
C GLY A 63 7.40 -11.40 -5.83
N ILE A 64 7.58 -10.15 -6.29
CA ILE A 64 8.45 -9.82 -7.42
C ILE A 64 9.89 -10.12 -7.03
N GLY A 65 10.59 -10.87 -7.90
CA GLY A 65 11.99 -11.24 -7.68
C GLY A 65 12.20 -12.46 -6.78
N THR A 66 11.15 -13.03 -6.18
CA THR A 66 11.24 -14.23 -5.35
C THR A 66 11.84 -15.40 -6.16
N GLY A 67 12.86 -16.06 -5.59
CA GLY A 67 13.57 -17.17 -6.25
C GLY A 67 14.63 -16.75 -7.27
N MET A 68 14.74 -15.48 -7.60
CA MET A 68 15.78 -14.97 -8.49
C MET A 68 17.08 -14.67 -7.71
N PRO A 69 18.26 -14.78 -8.35
CA PRO A 69 19.52 -14.34 -7.73
C PRO A 69 19.43 -12.89 -7.25
N GLY A 70 19.81 -12.64 -5.99
CA GLY A 70 19.72 -11.33 -5.37
C GLY A 70 18.30 -10.76 -5.31
N GLY A 71 17.27 -11.64 -5.35
CA GLY A 71 15.87 -11.22 -5.35
C GLY A 71 15.50 -10.34 -6.57
N GLY A 72 16.15 -10.52 -7.71
CA GLY A 72 15.96 -9.69 -8.89
C GLY A 72 16.26 -8.19 -8.66
N GLY A 73 17.10 -7.87 -7.65
CA GLY A 73 17.45 -6.50 -7.27
C GLY A 73 16.42 -5.79 -6.37
N ILE A 74 15.32 -6.45 -5.99
CA ILE A 74 14.31 -5.90 -5.09
C ILE A 74 14.88 -5.74 -3.68
N ARG A 75 14.60 -4.58 -3.06
CA ARG A 75 15.00 -4.30 -1.68
C ARG A 75 13.76 -4.13 -0.81
N LEU A 76 13.49 -5.15 0.02
CA LEU A 76 12.29 -5.20 0.85
C LEU A 76 12.19 -4.06 1.87
N LYS A 77 13.31 -3.48 2.30
CA LYS A 77 13.32 -2.36 3.26
C LYS A 77 12.44 -1.18 2.86
N TYR A 78 12.25 -0.96 1.56
CA TYR A 78 11.37 0.09 1.06
C TYR A 78 9.88 -0.18 1.29
N GLY A 79 9.52 -1.42 1.61
CA GLY A 79 8.15 -1.83 1.93
C GLY A 79 7.80 -1.75 3.42
N ASN A 80 8.65 -1.17 4.28
CA ASN A 80 8.33 -1.07 5.71
C ASN A 80 7.14 -0.11 5.94
N PRO A 81 6.03 -0.57 6.56
CA PRO A 81 4.83 0.22 6.76
C PRO A 81 5.02 1.39 7.74
N MET A 82 6.05 1.37 8.61
CA MET A 82 6.32 2.50 9.50
C MET A 82 6.66 3.79 8.75
N LEU A 83 7.13 3.71 7.50
CA LEU A 83 7.37 4.88 6.65
C LEU A 83 6.07 5.59 6.25
N ILE A 84 4.94 4.89 6.33
CA ILE A 84 3.61 5.46 6.07
C ILE A 84 3.16 6.36 7.22
N ASP A 85 3.68 6.16 8.44
CA ASP A 85 3.38 7.03 9.57
C ASP A 85 3.74 8.49 9.29
N ASP A 86 4.96 8.74 8.77
CA ASP A 86 5.41 10.08 8.39
C ASP A 86 4.54 10.70 7.29
N VAL A 87 4.23 9.92 6.23
CA VAL A 87 3.37 10.39 5.14
C VAL A 87 1.98 10.75 5.65
N ALA A 88 1.44 9.95 6.57
CA ALA A 88 0.11 10.20 7.14
C ALA A 88 0.08 11.44 8.06
N VAL A 89 1.20 11.79 8.69
CA VAL A 89 1.34 13.05 9.45
C VAL A 89 1.34 14.25 8.50
N ASP A 90 2.12 14.16 7.43
CA ASP A 90 2.30 15.27 6.49
C ASP A 90 1.09 15.47 5.55
N PHE A 91 0.25 14.44 5.37
CA PHE A 91 -0.97 14.45 4.54
C PHE A 91 -2.20 13.95 5.34
N PRO A 92 -2.68 14.70 6.35
CA PRO A 92 -3.70 14.23 7.30
C PRO A 92 -5.07 13.95 6.67
N ASP A 93 -5.38 14.59 5.54
CA ASP A 93 -6.68 14.45 4.85
C ASP A 93 -6.62 13.49 3.64
N MET A 94 -5.44 12.96 3.29
CA MET A 94 -5.27 12.06 2.17
C MET A 94 -5.53 10.61 2.62
N PRO A 95 -6.49 9.89 2.02
CA PRO A 95 -6.66 8.46 2.30
C PRO A 95 -5.42 7.68 1.84
N ILE A 96 -4.87 6.87 2.73
CA ILE A 96 -3.69 6.03 2.46
C ILE A 96 -4.07 4.58 2.67
N ILE A 97 -3.71 3.71 1.73
CA ILE A 97 -3.96 2.29 1.82
C ILE A 97 -2.62 1.56 1.79
N MET A 98 -2.35 0.77 2.81
CA MET A 98 -1.24 -0.18 2.85
C MET A 98 -1.71 -1.47 2.19
N ALA A 99 -1.18 -1.76 1.01
CA ALA A 99 -1.52 -2.98 0.29
C ALA A 99 -0.80 -4.17 0.92
N HIS A 100 -1.57 -5.23 1.08
CA HIS A 100 -1.18 -6.51 1.64
C HIS A 100 -1.12 -6.50 3.19
N PRO A 101 -1.08 -7.69 3.82
CA PRO A 101 -0.91 -7.83 5.28
C PRO A 101 0.41 -7.29 5.83
N SER A 102 1.32 -6.82 4.98
CA SER A 102 2.63 -6.25 5.33
C SER A 102 3.62 -7.23 5.97
N PHE A 103 3.52 -8.54 5.66
CA PHE A 103 4.51 -9.50 6.17
C PHE A 103 5.96 -9.02 5.86
N PRO A 104 6.92 -9.07 6.82
CA PRO A 104 6.79 -9.58 8.20
C PRO A 104 6.38 -8.50 9.21
N TRP A 105 6.07 -7.27 8.79
CA TRP A 105 5.78 -6.10 9.62
C TRP A 105 4.28 -5.86 9.85
N GLN A 106 3.49 -6.94 10.08
CA GLN A 106 2.04 -6.83 10.26
C GLN A 106 1.67 -5.97 11.48
N ASP A 107 2.41 -6.10 12.58
CA ASP A 107 2.11 -5.41 13.82
C ASP A 107 2.40 -3.90 13.70
N GLU A 108 3.43 -3.52 12.95
CA GLU A 108 3.70 -2.13 12.59
C GLU A 108 2.58 -1.55 11.72
N ALA A 109 2.12 -2.28 10.71
CA ALA A 109 1.01 -1.84 9.87
C ALA A 109 -0.28 -1.67 10.68
N ILE A 110 -0.58 -2.60 11.58
CA ILE A 110 -1.70 -2.52 12.53
C ILE A 110 -1.56 -1.27 13.39
N SER A 111 -0.37 -1.01 13.94
CA SER A 111 -0.10 0.15 14.79
C SER A 111 -0.34 1.47 14.07
N VAL A 112 0.21 1.63 12.86
CA VAL A 112 -0.01 2.82 12.03
C VAL A 112 -1.51 3.00 11.74
N CYS A 113 -2.19 1.92 11.35
CA CYS A 113 -3.62 1.95 11.03
C CYS A 113 -4.49 2.32 12.23
N LEU A 114 -4.14 1.86 13.44
CA LEU A 114 -4.81 2.24 14.69
C LEU A 114 -4.62 3.71 15.02
N HIS A 115 -3.43 4.24 14.78
CA HIS A 115 -3.03 5.59 15.18
C HIS A 115 -3.52 6.67 14.19
N LYS A 116 -3.55 6.36 12.89
CA LYS A 116 -3.87 7.32 11.81
C LYS A 116 -5.28 7.06 11.27
N PRO A 117 -6.24 7.97 11.43
CA PRO A 117 -7.63 7.76 11.02
C PRO A 117 -7.80 7.54 9.51
N GLN A 118 -6.95 8.14 8.67
CA GLN A 118 -7.02 8.07 7.21
C GLN A 118 -6.23 6.89 6.60
N VAL A 119 -5.57 6.03 7.42
CA VAL A 119 -4.77 4.90 6.94
C VAL A 119 -5.58 3.60 7.04
N TYR A 120 -5.52 2.80 5.99
CA TYR A 120 -6.23 1.53 5.81
C TYR A 120 -5.26 0.41 5.45
N ILE A 121 -5.66 -0.84 5.66
CA ILE A 121 -4.95 -2.04 5.18
C ILE A 121 -5.85 -2.77 4.20
N ASP A 122 -5.35 -3.19 3.04
CA ASP A 122 -6.02 -4.19 2.24
C ASP A 122 -5.39 -5.58 2.46
N LEU A 123 -6.20 -6.62 2.28
CA LEU A 123 -5.79 -8.00 2.54
C LEU A 123 -5.37 -8.74 1.27
N SER A 124 -5.02 -8.01 0.22
CA SER A 124 -4.63 -8.59 -1.07
C SER A 124 -3.26 -9.28 -1.06
N GLY A 125 -2.96 -10.06 -2.09
CA GLY A 125 -1.64 -10.63 -2.34
C GLY A 125 -1.28 -11.82 -1.46
N TRP A 126 -2.10 -12.18 -0.50
CA TRP A 126 -1.93 -13.31 0.40
C TRP A 126 -3.22 -14.09 0.54
N SER A 127 -3.14 -15.43 0.57
CA SER A 127 -4.29 -16.23 0.98
C SER A 127 -4.58 -15.98 2.47
N PRO A 128 -5.85 -15.81 2.86
CA PRO A 128 -6.26 -15.66 4.27
C PRO A 128 -5.70 -16.72 5.23
N LYS A 129 -5.39 -17.91 4.72
CA LYS A 129 -4.76 -18.99 5.49
C LYS A 129 -3.41 -18.62 6.12
N TYR A 130 -2.75 -17.61 5.60
CA TYR A 130 -1.44 -17.14 6.07
C TYR A 130 -1.51 -15.86 6.89
N PHE A 131 -2.71 -15.38 7.20
CA PHE A 131 -2.86 -14.20 8.06
C PHE A 131 -2.41 -14.49 9.48
N SER A 132 -1.68 -13.56 10.08
CA SER A 132 -1.31 -13.70 11.48
C SER A 132 -2.54 -13.65 12.38
N PRO A 133 -2.57 -14.39 13.50
CA PRO A 133 -3.68 -14.30 14.45
C PRO A 133 -3.92 -12.86 14.94
N THR A 134 -2.87 -12.07 15.11
CA THR A 134 -2.97 -10.65 15.50
C THR A 134 -3.74 -9.86 14.44
N LEU A 135 -3.42 -10.01 13.15
CA LEU A 135 -4.13 -9.32 12.07
C LEU A 135 -5.61 -9.70 12.07
N VAL A 136 -5.93 -10.99 12.18
CA VAL A 136 -7.32 -11.49 12.25
C VAL A 136 -8.07 -10.90 13.45
N GLN A 137 -7.44 -10.87 14.63
CA GLN A 137 -8.02 -10.30 15.83
C GLN A 137 -8.35 -8.81 15.65
N TYR A 138 -7.41 -8.02 15.12
CA TYR A 138 -7.62 -6.58 14.93
C TYR A 138 -8.62 -6.29 13.80
N ALA A 139 -8.60 -7.06 12.72
CA ALA A 139 -9.56 -6.93 11.62
C ALA A 139 -11.01 -7.17 12.11
N ASN A 140 -11.22 -8.10 13.03
CA ASN A 140 -12.54 -8.39 13.59
C ASN A 140 -12.95 -7.46 14.75
N THR A 141 -12.07 -6.60 15.22
CA THR A 141 -12.32 -5.74 16.38
C THR A 141 -12.08 -4.25 16.05
N LYS A 142 -10.89 -3.75 16.42
CA LYS A 142 -10.58 -2.31 16.34
C LYS A 142 -10.44 -1.78 14.91
N LEU A 143 -10.02 -2.63 13.96
CA LEU A 143 -9.83 -2.25 12.56
C LEU A 143 -10.95 -2.71 11.61
N LYS A 144 -12.08 -3.16 12.12
CA LYS A 144 -13.18 -3.71 11.31
C LYS A 144 -13.72 -2.78 10.20
N HIS A 145 -13.48 -1.46 10.32
CA HIS A 145 -13.86 -0.46 9.31
C HIS A 145 -12.66 0.08 8.52
N LYS A 146 -11.47 -0.50 8.73
CA LYS A 146 -10.21 -0.04 8.13
C LYS A 146 -9.47 -1.13 7.39
N VAL A 147 -10.03 -2.34 7.35
CA VAL A 147 -9.52 -3.47 6.59
C VAL A 147 -10.36 -3.64 5.34
N LEU A 148 -9.71 -3.68 4.19
CA LEU A 148 -10.32 -3.69 2.88
C LEU A 148 -10.09 -5.05 2.20
N PHE A 149 -11.06 -5.47 1.39
CA PHE A 149 -10.90 -6.63 0.51
C PHE A 149 -10.04 -6.28 -0.71
N GLY A 150 -9.17 -7.21 -1.08
CA GLY A 150 -8.45 -7.24 -2.34
C GLY A 150 -7.89 -8.64 -2.59
N SER A 151 -7.76 -9.06 -3.84
CA SER A 151 -7.18 -10.36 -4.19
C SER A 151 -5.77 -10.26 -4.74
N ASP A 152 -5.39 -9.11 -5.32
CA ASP A 152 -4.16 -8.90 -6.09
C ASP A 152 -4.18 -9.67 -7.42
N TYR A 153 -5.36 -9.67 -8.08
CA TYR A 153 -5.50 -10.27 -9.42
C TYR A 153 -4.44 -9.68 -10.40
N PRO A 154 -3.79 -10.48 -11.24
CA PRO A 154 -4.10 -11.89 -11.55
C PRO A 154 -3.34 -12.93 -10.70
N TRP A 155 -2.54 -12.54 -9.71
CA TRP A 155 -1.76 -13.46 -8.89
C TRP A 155 -2.65 -14.38 -8.05
N ILE A 156 -3.67 -13.82 -7.42
CA ILE A 156 -4.72 -14.56 -6.71
C ILE A 156 -6.05 -14.12 -7.29
N THR A 157 -6.87 -15.07 -7.74
CA THR A 157 -8.21 -14.75 -8.25
C THR A 157 -9.16 -14.45 -7.09
N PRO A 158 -10.17 -13.55 -7.28
CA PRO A 158 -11.11 -13.22 -6.21
C PRO A 158 -11.86 -14.42 -5.63
N ASP A 159 -12.29 -15.34 -6.50
CA ASP A 159 -12.98 -16.57 -6.10
C ASP A 159 -12.11 -17.47 -5.22
N ARG A 160 -10.83 -17.64 -5.57
CA ARG A 160 -9.87 -18.39 -4.75
C ARG A 160 -9.65 -17.71 -3.39
N TRP A 161 -9.47 -16.39 -3.39
CA TRP A 161 -9.26 -15.65 -2.15
C TRP A 161 -10.48 -15.79 -1.22
N LEU A 162 -11.70 -15.63 -1.78
CA LEU A 162 -12.95 -15.75 -1.02
C LEU A 162 -13.17 -17.17 -0.49
N ALA A 163 -12.82 -18.20 -1.27
CA ALA A 163 -12.89 -19.58 -0.81
C ALA A 163 -11.97 -19.84 0.39
N ASP A 164 -10.74 -19.29 0.34
CA ASP A 164 -9.77 -19.40 1.45
C ASP A 164 -10.20 -18.57 2.68
N PHE A 165 -10.95 -17.49 2.47
CA PHE A 165 -11.47 -16.64 3.55
C PHE A 165 -12.63 -17.28 4.31
N ALA A 166 -13.42 -18.12 3.66
CA ALA A 166 -14.57 -18.78 4.25
C ALA A 166 -14.23 -19.99 5.15
N THR A 167 -12.95 -20.40 5.21
CA THR A 167 -12.47 -21.52 6.04
C THR A 167 -11.83 -21.05 7.33
#